data_a2de64acb83faeaec02895aae95f3d8f
#
_entry.id   a2de64acb83faeaec02895aae95f3d8f
#
_cell.length_a   1.000
_cell.length_b   1.000
_cell.length_c   1.000
_cell.angle_alpha   90.00
_cell.angle_beta   90.00
_cell.angle_gamma   90.00
#
_symmetry.space_group_name_H-M   'P 1'
#
loop_
_entity.id
_entity.type
_entity.pdbx_description
1 polymer ?
#
loop_
_entity_poly.entity_id
_entity_poly.type
_entity_poly.pdbx_seq_one_letter_code
_entity_poly.pdbx_strand_id
1 'polypeptide(L)'
;IAINSATMGVGGSIGMPLSAYVTEIGDWHLLFWLSAALGVLCLVLVIIFIPPSTLRTEGKFDYVGAFLLTIGLVGLLLAISRGNEWGWLAPMTLLTGVGGIVVLLVWGWYEMRIDEPLLDLRVAGRRPVLLTNLVGICMGFAMFAGNVAFPQRLQMSVESGSGFGLSLFVATLVIMPTGIVMMAVAPISGRLARVMGPRVLLITGAAAQVA
;
A
#
# COMPACT_ATOMS: atom_id res chain seq x y z
N ILE A 1 9.98 12.95 -5.82
CA ILE A 1 9.90 11.73 -5.00
C ILE A 1 9.95 12.10 -3.51
N ALA A 2 11.00 12.79 -2.99
CA ALA A 2 11.15 13.09 -1.56
C ALA A 2 9.98 13.87 -0.96
N ILE A 3 9.43 14.85 -1.69
CA ILE A 3 8.26 15.63 -1.27
C ILE A 3 7.02 14.73 -1.18
N ASN A 4 6.81 13.86 -2.16
CA ASN A 4 5.68 12.92 -2.13
C ASN A 4 5.76 11.95 -0.93
N SER A 5 6.97 11.47 -0.61
CA SER A 5 7.16 10.61 0.57
C SER A 5 6.92 11.39 1.88
N ALA A 6 7.32 12.66 1.95
CA ALA A 6 7.06 13.51 3.11
C ALA A 6 5.55 13.75 3.30
N THR A 7 4.81 14.04 2.23
CA THR A 7 3.35 14.23 2.31
C THR A 7 2.61 12.94 2.71
N MET A 8 3.08 11.77 2.27
CA MET A 8 2.55 10.49 2.75
C MET A 8 2.77 10.30 4.26
N GLY A 9 3.96 10.67 4.77
CA GLY A 9 4.27 10.63 6.20
C GLY A 9 3.33 11.53 7.02
N VAL A 10 3.09 12.76 6.55
CA VAL A 10 2.15 13.70 7.19
C VAL A 10 0.73 13.14 7.17
N GLY A 11 0.27 12.67 6.01
CA GLY A 11 -1.07 12.10 5.85
C GLY A 11 -1.30 10.91 6.77
N GLY A 12 -0.34 9.98 6.87
CA GLY A 12 -0.42 8.83 7.76
C GLY A 12 -0.39 9.21 9.24
N SER A 13 0.47 10.15 9.64
CA SER A 13 0.62 10.56 11.04
C SER A 13 -0.60 11.30 11.58
N ILE A 14 -1.28 12.09 10.76
CA ILE A 14 -2.49 12.83 11.14
C ILE A 14 -3.74 11.98 10.92
N GLY A 15 -3.76 11.19 9.83
CA GLY A 15 -4.94 10.42 9.42
C GLY A 15 -5.35 9.36 10.43
N MET A 16 -4.39 8.63 11.03
CA MET A 16 -4.70 7.60 12.03
C MET A 16 -5.33 8.17 13.31
N PRO A 17 -4.74 9.18 14.00
CA PRO A 17 -5.37 9.77 15.17
C PRO A 17 -6.70 10.47 14.86
N LEU A 18 -6.80 11.14 13.71
CA LEU A 18 -8.05 11.78 13.28
C LEU A 18 -9.16 10.73 13.09
N SER A 19 -8.85 9.64 12.42
CA SER A 19 -9.77 8.52 12.20
C SER A 19 -10.22 7.91 13.53
N ALA A 20 -9.26 7.66 14.44
CA ALA A 20 -9.55 7.13 15.76
C ALA A 20 -10.44 8.07 16.58
N TYR A 21 -10.15 9.37 16.58
CA TYR A 21 -10.95 10.38 17.27
C TYR A 21 -12.39 10.42 16.74
N VAL A 22 -12.54 10.46 15.42
CA VAL A 22 -13.87 10.47 14.79
C VAL A 22 -14.67 9.21 15.14
N THR A 23 -14.01 8.05 15.22
CA THR A 23 -14.66 6.79 15.59
C THR A 23 -15.07 6.76 17.08
N GLU A 24 -14.30 7.38 17.97
CA GLU A 24 -14.64 7.42 19.40
C GLU A 24 -15.80 8.37 19.72
N ILE A 25 -15.93 9.49 18.99
CA ILE A 25 -16.96 10.52 19.27
C ILE A 25 -18.21 10.44 18.40
N GLY A 26 -18.16 9.69 17.31
CA GLY A 26 -19.20 9.67 16.30
C GLY A 26 -19.47 8.28 15.73
N ASP A 27 -20.26 8.26 14.67
CA ASP A 27 -20.54 7.06 13.91
C ASP A 27 -19.44 6.82 12.86
N TRP A 28 -19.13 5.55 12.59
CA TRP A 28 -18.18 5.13 11.55
C TRP A 28 -18.52 5.70 10.15
N HIS A 29 -19.78 6.01 9.87
CA HIS A 29 -20.20 6.65 8.62
C HIS A 29 -19.54 8.04 8.43
N LEU A 30 -19.24 8.74 9.51
CA LEU A 30 -18.60 10.06 9.43
C LEU A 30 -17.20 9.98 8.80
N LEU A 31 -16.49 8.87 8.99
CA LEU A 31 -15.20 8.62 8.34
C LEU A 31 -15.30 8.59 6.82
N PHE A 32 -16.37 7.96 6.30
CA PHE A 32 -16.60 7.90 4.86
C PHE A 32 -16.96 9.27 4.28
N TRP A 33 -17.80 10.03 4.99
CA TRP A 33 -18.14 11.39 4.57
C TRP A 33 -16.92 12.32 4.59
N LEU A 34 -16.08 12.22 5.63
CA LEU A 34 -14.83 12.97 5.71
C LEU A 34 -13.88 12.60 4.57
N SER A 35 -13.71 11.31 4.32
CA SER A 35 -12.87 10.81 3.22
C SER A 35 -13.39 11.25 1.85
N ALA A 36 -14.71 11.21 1.65
CA ALA A 36 -15.33 11.69 0.42
C ALA A 36 -15.13 13.19 0.23
N ALA A 37 -15.31 13.98 1.29
CA ALA A 37 -15.10 15.44 1.24
C ALA A 37 -13.65 15.78 0.89
N LEU A 38 -12.67 15.09 1.52
CA LEU A 38 -11.24 15.27 1.21
C LEU A 38 -10.93 14.82 -0.22
N GLY A 39 -11.54 13.73 -0.70
CA GLY A 39 -11.38 13.26 -2.07
C GLY A 39 -11.90 14.27 -3.10
N VAL A 40 -13.08 14.84 -2.86
CA VAL A 40 -13.65 15.91 -3.70
C VAL A 40 -12.76 17.15 -3.66
N LEU A 41 -12.28 17.55 -2.49
CA LEU A 41 -11.36 18.68 -2.34
C LEU A 41 -10.07 18.45 -3.17
N CYS A 42 -9.46 17.28 -3.04
CA CYS A 42 -8.27 16.92 -3.84
C CYS A 42 -8.56 16.96 -5.34
N LEU A 43 -9.70 16.43 -5.78
CA LEU A 43 -10.11 16.46 -7.18
C LEU A 43 -10.23 17.90 -7.70
N VAL A 44 -10.88 18.77 -6.94
CA VAL A 44 -11.03 20.19 -7.28
C VAL A 44 -9.66 20.88 -7.37
N LEU A 45 -8.77 20.64 -6.40
CA LEU A 45 -7.42 21.19 -6.41
C LEU A 45 -6.62 20.69 -7.62
N VAL A 46 -6.71 19.42 -7.98
CA VAL A 46 -6.06 18.86 -9.18
C VAL A 46 -6.57 19.55 -10.43
N ILE A 47 -7.89 19.71 -10.60
CA ILE A 47 -8.48 20.36 -11.79
C ILE A 47 -8.04 21.83 -11.90
N ILE A 48 -7.93 22.53 -10.78
CA ILE A 48 -7.58 23.98 -10.79
C ILE A 48 -6.09 24.19 -10.99
N PHE A 49 -5.23 23.40 -10.31
CA PHE A 49 -3.79 23.69 -10.23
C PHE A 49 -2.92 22.86 -11.16
N ILE A 50 -3.41 21.71 -11.66
CA ILE A 50 -2.61 20.84 -12.53
C ILE A 50 -3.02 21.05 -13.99
N PRO A 51 -2.16 21.70 -14.79
CA PRO A 51 -2.45 21.87 -16.22
C PRO A 51 -2.43 20.51 -16.93
N PRO A 52 -3.22 20.35 -18.01
CA PRO A 52 -3.19 19.13 -18.80
C PRO A 52 -1.80 18.90 -19.37
N SER A 53 -1.33 17.66 -19.34
CA SER A 53 -0.04 17.29 -19.91
C SER A 53 -0.03 17.50 -21.42
N THR A 54 0.99 18.20 -21.90
CA THR A 54 1.26 18.36 -23.34
C THR A 54 1.95 17.14 -23.97
N LEU A 55 2.53 16.29 -23.12
CA LEU A 55 3.14 15.03 -23.55
C LEU A 55 2.02 13.97 -23.67
N ARG A 56 1.49 13.84 -24.89
CA ARG A 56 0.55 12.77 -25.23
C ARG A 56 1.32 11.70 -25.99
N THR A 57 1.47 10.54 -25.40
CA THR A 57 1.89 9.34 -26.13
C THR A 57 0.62 8.74 -26.73
N GLU A 58 0.56 8.66 -28.06
CA GLU A 58 -0.52 7.97 -28.75
C GLU A 58 -0.33 6.47 -28.55
N GLY A 59 -0.91 5.94 -27.50
CA GLY A 59 -0.98 4.50 -27.20
C GLY A 59 -2.41 4.08 -26.99
N LYS A 60 -2.76 2.86 -27.37
CA LYS A 60 -4.07 2.26 -27.08
C LYS A 60 -4.03 1.67 -25.68
N PHE A 61 -5.00 2.07 -24.85
CA PHE A 61 -5.12 1.47 -23.52
C PHE A 61 -5.60 0.02 -23.64
N ASP A 62 -4.87 -0.90 -23.04
CA ASP A 62 -5.24 -2.31 -23.02
C ASP A 62 -6.34 -2.61 -22.00
N TYR A 63 -7.59 -2.44 -22.42
CA TYR A 63 -8.77 -2.75 -21.58
C TYR A 63 -8.88 -4.23 -21.24
N VAL A 64 -8.45 -5.12 -22.16
CA VAL A 64 -8.54 -6.57 -21.96
C VAL A 64 -7.53 -7.01 -20.90
N GLY A 65 -6.28 -6.56 -21.02
CA GLY A 65 -5.25 -6.82 -20.01
C GLY A 65 -5.63 -6.27 -18.64
N ALA A 66 -6.16 -5.03 -18.58
CA ALA A 66 -6.62 -4.44 -17.35
C ALA A 66 -7.77 -5.23 -16.70
N PHE A 67 -8.72 -5.73 -17.49
CA PHE A 67 -9.84 -6.53 -17.00
C PHE A 67 -9.39 -7.89 -16.47
N LEU A 68 -8.55 -8.61 -17.22
CA LEU A 68 -8.00 -9.90 -16.82
C LEU A 68 -7.16 -9.77 -15.54
N LEU A 69 -6.29 -8.76 -15.48
CA LEU A 69 -5.48 -8.47 -14.29
C LEU A 69 -6.36 -8.21 -13.08
N THR A 70 -7.40 -7.39 -13.25
CA THR A 70 -8.33 -7.05 -12.16
C THR A 70 -9.04 -8.30 -11.64
N ILE A 71 -9.63 -9.12 -12.51
CA ILE A 71 -10.34 -10.35 -12.10
C ILE A 71 -9.38 -11.32 -11.41
N GLY A 72 -8.19 -11.52 -11.99
CA GLY A 72 -7.20 -12.42 -11.42
C GLY A 72 -6.73 -11.98 -10.03
N LEU A 73 -6.42 -10.69 -9.85
CA LEU A 73 -6.02 -10.15 -8.56
C LEU A 73 -7.16 -10.17 -7.53
N VAL A 74 -8.37 -9.78 -7.92
CA VAL A 74 -9.54 -9.83 -7.03
C VAL A 74 -9.81 -11.27 -6.57
N GLY A 75 -9.78 -12.24 -7.49
CA GLY A 75 -9.97 -13.64 -7.15
C GLY A 75 -8.92 -14.15 -6.16
N LEU A 76 -7.64 -13.87 -6.41
CA LEU A 76 -6.55 -14.28 -5.53
C LEU A 76 -6.62 -13.60 -4.15
N LEU A 77 -6.82 -12.29 -4.13
CA LEU A 77 -6.92 -11.52 -2.89
C LEU A 77 -8.13 -11.91 -2.06
N LEU A 78 -9.26 -12.21 -2.71
CA LEU A 78 -10.47 -12.67 -2.04
C LEU A 78 -10.25 -14.05 -1.39
N ALA A 79 -9.58 -14.97 -2.07
CA ALA A 79 -9.22 -16.27 -1.52
C ALA A 79 -8.32 -16.12 -0.27
N ILE A 80 -7.32 -15.26 -0.32
CA ILE A 80 -6.40 -15.02 0.81
C ILE A 80 -7.15 -14.33 1.96
N SER A 81 -7.95 -13.31 1.68
CA SER A 81 -8.65 -12.53 2.69
C SER A 81 -9.75 -13.32 3.40
N ARG A 82 -10.50 -14.12 2.66
CA ARG A 82 -11.66 -14.88 3.16
C ARG A 82 -11.36 -16.35 3.45
N GLY A 83 -10.18 -16.84 3.12
CA GLY A 83 -9.80 -18.24 3.28
C GLY A 83 -9.95 -18.76 4.70
N ASN A 84 -9.71 -17.92 5.71
CA ASN A 84 -9.88 -18.29 7.12
C ASN A 84 -11.37 -18.37 7.52
N GLU A 85 -12.25 -17.56 6.93
CA GLU A 85 -13.69 -17.57 7.21
C GLU A 85 -14.41 -18.69 6.45
N TRP A 86 -14.07 -18.89 5.18
CA TRP A 86 -14.70 -19.89 4.32
C TRP A 86 -14.12 -21.29 4.52
N GLY A 87 -12.91 -21.37 5.04
CA GLY A 87 -12.07 -22.57 5.09
C GLY A 87 -11.16 -22.66 3.86
N TRP A 88 -9.88 -22.95 4.09
CA TRP A 88 -8.85 -23.00 3.03
C TRP A 88 -9.11 -24.04 1.94
N LEU A 89 -9.81 -25.13 2.25
CA LEU A 89 -10.16 -26.19 1.31
C LEU A 89 -11.62 -26.10 0.81
N ALA A 90 -12.34 -25.06 1.20
CA ALA A 90 -13.71 -24.86 0.74
C ALA A 90 -13.75 -24.61 -0.78
N PRO A 91 -14.78 -25.10 -1.48
CA PRO A 91 -14.92 -24.94 -2.93
C PRO A 91 -14.85 -23.47 -3.39
N MET A 92 -15.39 -22.56 -2.57
CA MET A 92 -15.38 -21.12 -2.89
C MET A 92 -13.98 -20.52 -2.82
N THR A 93 -13.18 -20.89 -1.81
CA THR A 93 -11.79 -20.46 -1.66
C THR A 93 -10.91 -21.02 -2.77
N LEU A 94 -11.10 -22.30 -3.10
CA LEU A 94 -10.38 -22.93 -4.20
C LEU A 94 -10.76 -22.33 -5.55
N LEU A 95 -12.04 -22.09 -5.79
CA LEU A 95 -12.53 -21.48 -7.04
C LEU A 95 -11.96 -20.08 -7.22
N THR A 96 -12.00 -19.24 -6.20
CA THR A 96 -11.48 -17.86 -6.27
C THR A 96 -9.95 -17.84 -6.34
N GLY A 97 -9.26 -18.67 -5.56
CA GLY A 97 -7.80 -18.73 -5.53
C GLY A 97 -7.19 -19.35 -6.79
N VAL A 98 -7.59 -20.58 -7.12
CA VAL A 98 -7.09 -21.27 -8.33
C VAL A 98 -7.58 -20.56 -9.58
N GLY A 99 -8.87 -20.15 -9.62
CA GLY A 99 -9.41 -19.37 -10.72
C GLY A 99 -8.65 -18.05 -10.91
N GLY A 100 -8.37 -17.33 -9.84
CA GLY A 100 -7.57 -16.11 -9.87
C GLY A 100 -6.16 -16.35 -10.43
N ILE A 101 -5.48 -17.41 -9.98
CA ILE A 101 -4.15 -17.80 -10.51
C ILE A 101 -4.23 -18.14 -12.01
N VAL A 102 -5.22 -18.92 -12.42
CA VAL A 102 -5.41 -19.28 -13.84
C VAL A 102 -5.62 -18.03 -14.69
N VAL A 103 -6.48 -17.11 -14.24
CA VAL A 103 -6.72 -15.85 -14.96
C VAL A 103 -5.44 -15.00 -15.03
N LEU A 104 -4.64 -14.94 -13.96
CA LEU A 104 -3.34 -14.23 -13.97
C LEU A 104 -2.33 -14.87 -14.91
N LEU A 105 -2.33 -16.20 -15.03
CA LEU A 105 -1.46 -16.89 -16.00
C LEU A 105 -1.91 -16.60 -17.45
N VAL A 106 -3.20 -16.63 -17.71
CA VAL A 106 -3.79 -16.24 -19.01
C VAL A 106 -3.47 -14.78 -19.33
N TRP A 107 -3.64 -13.88 -18.36
CA TRP A 107 -3.24 -12.48 -18.49
C TRP A 107 -1.75 -12.33 -18.83
N GLY A 108 -0.87 -12.98 -18.08
CA GLY A 108 0.56 -12.91 -18.34
C GLY A 108 0.95 -13.45 -19.72
N TRP A 109 0.30 -14.52 -20.18
CA TRP A 109 0.48 -15.03 -21.52
C TRP A 109 -0.03 -14.05 -22.60
N TYR A 110 -1.18 -13.43 -22.37
CA TYR A 110 -1.75 -12.40 -23.25
C TYR A 110 -0.84 -11.17 -23.33
N GLU A 111 -0.38 -10.65 -22.19
CA GLU A 111 0.47 -9.46 -22.06
C GLU A 111 1.82 -9.62 -22.79
N MET A 112 2.34 -10.85 -22.83
CA MET A 112 3.58 -11.14 -23.57
C MET A 112 3.41 -11.13 -25.10
N ARG A 113 2.16 -11.10 -25.61
CA ARG A 113 1.88 -11.22 -27.05
C ARG A 113 1.39 -9.93 -27.70
N ILE A 114 0.94 -8.97 -26.92
CA ILE A 114 0.48 -7.69 -27.46
C ILE A 114 1.65 -6.71 -27.62
N ASP A 115 1.50 -5.78 -28.58
CA ASP A 115 2.53 -4.80 -28.90
C ASP A 115 2.58 -3.64 -27.89
N GLU A 116 1.43 -3.27 -27.33
CA GLU A 116 1.29 -2.20 -26.32
C GLU A 116 0.76 -2.78 -25.00
N PRO A 117 1.60 -3.52 -24.23
CA PRO A 117 1.19 -4.16 -22.99
C PRO A 117 0.92 -3.13 -21.89
N LEU A 118 -0.05 -3.41 -21.01
CA LEU A 118 -0.29 -2.64 -19.81
C LEU A 118 0.93 -2.68 -18.88
N LEU A 119 1.56 -3.85 -18.79
CA LEU A 119 2.77 -4.09 -18.00
C LEU A 119 3.77 -4.91 -18.84
N ASP A 120 4.91 -4.33 -19.19
CA ASP A 120 5.96 -5.08 -19.89
C ASP A 120 6.60 -6.14 -18.97
N LEU A 121 6.06 -7.36 -19.03
CA LEU A 121 6.55 -8.49 -18.25
C LEU A 121 7.99 -8.91 -18.61
N ARG A 122 8.45 -8.57 -19.82
CA ARG A 122 9.83 -8.85 -20.25
C ARG A 122 10.80 -7.92 -19.48
N VAL A 123 10.40 -6.68 -19.27
CA VAL A 123 11.15 -5.72 -18.43
C VAL A 123 11.04 -6.10 -16.96
N ALA A 124 9.85 -6.45 -16.48
CA ALA A 124 9.62 -6.88 -15.10
C ALA A 124 10.44 -8.14 -14.72
N GLY A 125 10.65 -9.06 -15.69
CA GLY A 125 11.43 -10.28 -15.51
C GLY A 125 12.96 -10.09 -15.54
N ARG A 126 13.48 -8.90 -15.87
CA ARG A 126 14.90 -8.61 -15.80
C ARG A 126 15.41 -8.70 -14.35
N ARG A 127 16.53 -9.36 -14.12
CA ARG A 127 17.09 -9.58 -12.77
C ARG A 127 17.08 -8.34 -11.86
N PRO A 128 17.54 -7.14 -12.29
CA PRO A 128 17.52 -5.97 -11.43
C PRO A 128 16.11 -5.54 -11.03
N VAL A 129 15.17 -5.58 -11.98
CA VAL A 129 13.77 -5.18 -11.75
C VAL A 129 13.06 -6.21 -10.86
N LEU A 130 13.26 -7.51 -11.15
CA LEU A 130 12.70 -8.60 -10.36
C LEU A 130 13.18 -8.54 -8.90
N LEU A 131 14.48 -8.35 -8.67
CA LEU A 131 15.04 -8.24 -7.32
C LEU A 131 14.52 -6.99 -6.59
N THR A 132 14.40 -5.86 -7.29
CA THR A 132 13.83 -4.63 -6.71
C THR A 132 12.35 -4.84 -6.33
N ASN A 133 11.58 -5.49 -7.18
CA ASN A 133 10.18 -5.80 -6.90
C ASN A 133 10.05 -6.76 -5.71
N LEU A 134 10.92 -7.79 -5.62
CA LEU A 134 10.93 -8.72 -4.50
C LEU A 134 11.26 -8.01 -3.17
N VAL A 135 12.27 -7.13 -3.18
CA VAL A 135 12.59 -6.28 -2.02
C VAL A 135 11.38 -5.40 -1.68
N GLY A 136 10.71 -4.80 -2.68
CA GLY A 136 9.51 -4.00 -2.49
C GLY A 136 8.38 -4.78 -1.82
N ILE A 137 8.15 -6.03 -2.22
CA ILE A 137 7.15 -6.92 -1.60
C ILE A 137 7.51 -7.20 -0.12
N CYS A 138 8.76 -7.58 0.16
CA CYS A 138 9.21 -7.85 1.53
C CYS A 138 9.08 -6.60 2.43
N MET A 139 9.52 -5.44 1.94
CA MET A 139 9.41 -4.17 2.67
C MET A 139 7.95 -3.75 2.88
N GLY A 140 7.11 -3.90 1.85
CA GLY A 140 5.69 -3.62 1.94
C GLY A 140 5.00 -4.52 2.97
N PHE A 141 5.30 -5.81 2.97
CA PHE A 141 4.79 -6.75 3.95
C PHE A 141 5.20 -6.37 5.38
N ALA A 142 6.48 -6.09 5.62
CA ALA A 142 7.01 -5.70 6.92
C ALA A 142 6.37 -4.39 7.43
N MET A 143 6.26 -3.37 6.56
CA MET A 143 5.59 -2.11 6.88
C MET A 143 4.11 -2.33 7.25
N PHE A 144 3.39 -3.10 6.43
CA PHE A 144 1.96 -3.31 6.65
C PHE A 144 1.69 -4.14 7.91
N ALA A 145 2.49 -5.19 8.13
CA ALA A 145 2.42 -5.99 9.35
C ALA A 145 2.65 -5.14 10.60
N GLY A 146 3.64 -4.25 10.59
CA GLY A 146 3.89 -3.31 11.67
C GLY A 146 2.71 -2.36 11.92
N ASN A 147 2.15 -1.77 10.85
CA ASN A 147 1.00 -0.86 10.96
C ASN A 147 -0.25 -1.53 11.54
N VAL A 148 -0.40 -2.84 11.39
CA VAL A 148 -1.52 -3.60 12.00
C VAL A 148 -1.16 -4.08 13.40
N ALA A 149 0.03 -4.65 13.57
CA ALA A 149 0.42 -5.31 14.81
C ALA A 149 0.66 -4.33 15.98
N PHE A 150 1.28 -3.17 15.72
CA PHE A 150 1.57 -2.19 16.78
C PHE A 150 0.30 -1.61 17.42
N PRO A 151 -0.68 -1.09 16.66
CA PRO A 151 -1.93 -0.60 17.27
C PRO A 151 -2.68 -1.70 18.02
N GLN A 152 -2.71 -2.92 17.48
CA GLN A 152 -3.37 -4.04 18.13
C GLN A 152 -2.74 -4.36 19.50
N ARG A 153 -1.40 -4.43 19.58
CA ARG A 153 -0.71 -4.66 20.86
C ARG A 153 -0.96 -3.56 21.86
N LEU A 154 -1.01 -2.31 21.45
CA LEU A 154 -1.29 -1.18 22.34
C LEU A 154 -2.71 -1.23 22.91
N GLN A 155 -3.66 -1.77 22.16
CA GLN A 155 -5.07 -1.88 22.57
C GLN A 155 -5.40 -3.16 23.33
N MET A 156 -4.61 -4.24 23.19
CA MET A 156 -4.84 -5.49 23.92
C MET A 156 -4.87 -5.24 25.43
N SER A 157 -5.74 -5.99 26.15
CA SER A 157 -5.87 -5.86 27.59
C SER A 157 -4.56 -6.20 28.33
N VAL A 158 -4.32 -5.53 29.45
CA VAL A 158 -3.15 -5.75 30.30
C VAL A 158 -3.13 -7.20 30.83
N GLU A 159 -4.30 -7.80 31.01
CA GLU A 159 -4.45 -9.19 31.48
C GLU A 159 -3.84 -10.23 30.52
N SER A 160 -3.68 -9.86 29.24
CA SER A 160 -3.01 -10.72 28.24
C SER A 160 -1.50 -10.85 28.45
N GLY A 161 -0.91 -10.11 29.42
CA GLY A 161 0.52 -10.10 29.73
C GLY A 161 1.41 -9.37 28.71
N SER A 162 0.86 -8.92 27.59
CA SER A 162 1.61 -8.23 26.52
C SER A 162 0.90 -7.00 25.93
N GLY A 163 -0.28 -6.65 26.44
CA GLY A 163 -1.07 -5.50 26.04
C GLY A 163 -0.91 -4.32 27.00
N PHE A 164 -1.24 -3.12 26.51
CA PHE A 164 -1.20 -1.88 27.29
C PHE A 164 -2.58 -1.34 27.65
N GLY A 165 -3.66 -1.91 27.13
CA GLY A 165 -5.05 -1.52 27.42
C GLY A 165 -5.40 -0.08 26.97
N LEU A 166 -4.69 0.47 25.99
CA LEU A 166 -4.91 1.83 25.54
C LEU A 166 -6.17 1.94 24.66
N SER A 167 -6.85 3.10 24.71
CA SER A 167 -7.91 3.38 23.76
C SER A 167 -7.34 3.50 22.33
N LEU A 168 -8.21 3.35 21.32
CA LEU A 168 -7.82 3.45 19.92
C LEU A 168 -7.14 4.80 19.63
N PHE A 169 -7.69 5.90 20.15
CA PHE A 169 -7.14 7.23 19.96
C PHE A 169 -5.74 7.37 20.59
N VAL A 170 -5.57 6.94 21.83
CA VAL A 170 -4.27 7.01 22.52
C VAL A 170 -3.23 6.11 21.83
N ALA A 171 -3.62 4.92 21.42
CA ALA A 171 -2.72 4.01 20.68
C ALA A 171 -2.22 4.66 19.37
N THR A 172 -3.09 5.36 18.64
CA THR A 172 -2.68 6.04 17.40
C THR A 172 -1.82 7.28 17.67
N LEU A 173 -2.04 8.00 18.79
CA LEU A 173 -1.16 9.09 19.22
C LEU A 173 0.25 8.61 19.55
N VAL A 174 0.39 7.44 20.17
CA VAL A 174 1.70 6.83 20.47
C VAL A 174 2.46 6.53 19.17
N ILE A 175 1.77 6.17 18.10
CA ILE A 175 2.39 5.86 16.81
C ILE A 175 2.62 7.12 15.95
N MET A 176 1.90 8.21 16.18
CA MET A 176 2.00 9.46 15.42
C MET A 176 3.46 9.98 15.22
N PRO A 177 4.38 9.91 16.20
CA PRO A 177 5.76 10.34 16.02
C PRO A 177 6.49 9.64 14.87
N THR A 178 6.13 8.40 14.54
CA THR A 178 6.76 7.67 13.42
C THR A 178 6.55 8.36 12.08
N GLY A 179 5.35 8.90 11.84
CA GLY A 179 5.05 9.67 10.63
C GLY A 179 5.75 11.02 10.60
N ILE A 180 5.91 11.69 11.76
CA ILE A 180 6.66 12.94 11.87
C ILE A 180 8.16 12.69 11.55
N VAL A 181 8.73 11.62 12.09
CA VAL A 181 10.09 11.20 11.77
C VAL A 181 10.24 10.87 10.29
N MET A 182 9.28 10.15 9.70
CA MET A 182 9.25 9.86 8.27
C MET A 182 9.25 11.15 7.43
N MET A 183 8.48 12.15 7.82
CA MET A 183 8.44 13.46 7.15
C MET A 183 9.81 14.16 7.20
N ALA A 184 10.46 14.15 8.35
CA ALA A 184 11.76 14.80 8.54
C ALA A 184 12.88 14.05 7.80
N VAL A 185 12.84 12.71 7.82
CA VAL A 185 13.89 11.85 7.24
C VAL A 185 13.76 11.73 5.71
N ALA A 186 12.56 11.82 5.14
CA ALA A 186 12.34 11.66 3.70
C ALA A 186 13.20 12.61 2.82
N PRO A 187 13.27 13.93 3.08
CA PRO A 187 14.14 14.83 2.31
C PRO A 187 15.63 14.56 2.53
N ILE A 188 16.01 14.13 3.73
CA ILE A 188 17.40 13.76 4.07
C ILE A 188 17.79 12.51 3.28
N SER A 189 16.94 11.48 3.28
CA SER A 189 17.15 10.26 2.50
C SER A 189 17.28 10.54 1.00
N GLY A 190 16.45 11.46 0.48
CA GLY A 190 16.54 11.87 -0.93
C GLY A 190 17.88 12.55 -1.28
N ARG A 191 18.48 13.33 -0.36
CA ARG A 191 19.80 13.91 -0.54
C ARG A 191 20.89 12.85 -0.41
N LEU A 192 20.78 11.99 0.59
CA LEU A 192 21.76 10.93 0.88
C LEU A 192 21.82 9.90 -0.27
N ALA A 193 20.67 9.61 -0.91
CA ALA A 193 20.61 8.76 -2.10
C ALA A 193 21.47 9.26 -3.27
N ARG A 194 21.60 10.59 -3.42
CA ARG A 194 22.42 11.18 -4.48
C ARG A 194 23.92 11.09 -4.17
N VAL A 195 24.30 11.08 -2.90
CA VAL A 195 25.71 11.08 -2.47
C VAL A 195 26.23 9.65 -2.29
N MET A 196 25.48 8.79 -1.59
CA MET A 196 25.91 7.43 -1.22
C MET A 196 25.38 6.33 -2.15
N GLY A 197 24.44 6.71 -3.02
CA GLY A 197 23.74 5.76 -3.89
C GLY A 197 22.56 5.03 -3.21
N PRO A 198 21.56 4.63 -4.00
CA PRO A 198 20.32 4.04 -3.47
C PRO A 198 20.53 2.67 -2.79
N ARG A 199 21.57 1.93 -3.20
CA ARG A 199 21.87 0.59 -2.65
C ARG A 199 22.24 0.64 -1.17
N VAL A 200 23.07 1.61 -0.78
CA VAL A 200 23.52 1.76 0.62
C VAL A 200 22.34 2.11 1.52
N LEU A 201 21.45 3.00 1.06
CA LEU A 201 20.26 3.39 1.81
C LEU A 201 19.26 2.24 1.98
N LEU A 202 19.06 1.41 0.95
CA LEU A 202 18.21 0.22 1.06
C LEU A 202 18.76 -0.77 2.09
N ILE A 203 20.08 -1.00 2.09
CA ILE A 203 20.71 -1.91 3.05
C ILE A 203 20.61 -1.36 4.47
N THR A 204 20.95 -0.09 4.68
CA THR A 204 20.88 0.54 6.01
C THR A 204 19.46 0.63 6.53
N GLY A 205 18.48 0.95 5.67
CA GLY A 205 17.07 0.97 6.04
C GLY A 205 16.54 -0.42 6.42
N ALA A 206 16.89 -1.46 5.64
CA ALA A 206 16.53 -2.82 5.97
C ALA A 206 17.17 -3.31 7.27
N ALA A 207 18.44 -2.98 7.50
CA ALA A 207 19.13 -3.31 8.74
C ALA A 207 18.50 -2.61 9.97
N ALA A 208 18.14 -1.34 9.83
CA ALA A 208 17.46 -0.59 10.90
C ALA A 208 16.05 -1.10 11.21
N GLN A 209 15.41 -1.81 10.28
CA GLN A 209 14.08 -2.39 10.49
C GLN A 209 14.13 -3.72 11.24
N VAL A 210 15.28 -4.39 11.26
CA VAL A 210 15.52 -5.67 11.95
C VAL A 210 16.04 -5.47 13.38
N ALA A 211 16.68 -4.33 13.67
CA ALA A 211 17.20 -3.97 14.98
C ALA A 211 16.10 -3.45 15.93
#